data_b8c6f44b7d1e6520a7e2db6d2c118d7f
#
_entry.id   b8c6f44b7d1e6520a7e2db6d2c118d7f
#
_cell.length_a   1.000
_cell.length_b   1.000
_cell.length_c   1.000
_cell.angle_alpha   90.00
_cell.angle_beta   90.00
_cell.angle_gamma   90.00
#
_symmetry.space_group_name_H-M   'P 1'
#
loop_
_entity.id
_entity.type
_entity.pdbx_description
1 polymer ?
#
loop_
_entity_poly.entity_id
_entity_poly.type
_entity_poly.pdbx_seq_one_letter_code
_entity_poly.pdbx_strand_id
1 'polypeptide(L)'
;MSLMSGSQEKGMHHNVLSPTAGVERVSLGYLFWIFLKIGCVAFGGFMALISVIADTVVEKRKLLTPDDMLDGISLANLLPGPQGVNCVVYIGYRLRGGLGAFVSAVGVLLPTFVLIAVLTALYLTYASQVPALENLFAGFVPAVAAVIVSVVHRMGKNTPQGPA
;
A
#
# COMPACT_ATOMS: atom_id res chain seq x y z
N MET A 1 33.67 2.26 44.75
CA MET A 1 33.44 1.46 43.56
C MET A 1 31.94 1.57 43.23
N SER A 2 31.54 2.71 42.73
CA SER A 2 30.17 3.02 42.39
C SER A 2 30.14 4.28 41.57
N LEU A 3 30.16 4.21 40.26
CA LEU A 3 29.89 5.32 39.30
C LEU A 3 29.99 4.78 37.85
N MET A 4 29.02 3.94 37.45
CA MET A 4 28.79 3.63 36.02
C MET A 4 27.37 3.07 35.86
N SER A 5 26.39 3.89 36.12
CA SER A 5 24.99 3.59 35.77
C SER A 5 24.22 4.90 35.60
N GLY A 6 24.39 5.56 34.49
CA GLY A 6 23.72 6.84 34.28
C GLY A 6 23.77 7.41 32.87
N SER A 7 24.24 6.66 31.88
CA SER A 7 24.45 7.22 30.53
C SER A 7 23.77 6.48 29.37
N GLN A 8 22.92 5.50 29.65
CA GLN A 8 22.27 4.70 28.59
C GLN A 8 20.77 4.98 28.38
N GLU A 9 20.16 5.86 29.15
CA GLU A 9 18.69 6.08 29.08
C GLU A 9 18.28 7.34 28.29
N LYS A 10 19.20 8.03 27.62
CA LYS A 10 18.95 9.31 26.95
C LYS A 10 18.90 9.23 25.42
N GLY A 11 18.63 8.06 24.85
CA GLY A 11 18.71 7.84 23.38
C GLY A 11 17.46 7.31 22.71
N MET A 12 16.32 7.14 23.40
CA MET A 12 15.15 6.45 22.82
C MET A 12 13.89 7.33 22.74
N HIS A 13 14.07 8.62 22.53
CA HIS A 13 13.00 9.43 21.95
C HIS A 13 13.22 9.48 20.44
N HIS A 14 12.86 8.38 19.78
CA HIS A 14 12.72 8.37 18.34
C HIS A 14 11.68 9.43 17.96
N ASN A 15 12.18 10.45 17.32
CA ASN A 15 11.42 11.55 16.76
C ASN A 15 10.63 11.03 15.54
N VAL A 16 9.57 10.27 15.80
CA VAL A 16 8.76 9.52 14.81
C VAL A 16 8.07 10.46 13.79
N LEU A 17 8.09 11.77 14.03
CA LEU A 17 7.33 12.73 13.22
C LEU A 17 8.15 13.88 12.63
N SER A 18 9.47 13.85 12.72
CA SER A 18 10.27 14.89 12.06
C SER A 18 10.43 14.55 10.57
N PRO A 19 10.03 15.43 9.65
CA PRO A 19 10.42 15.29 8.25
C PRO A 19 11.94 15.29 8.20
N THR A 20 12.52 14.24 7.64
CA THR A 20 13.98 14.10 7.51
C THR A 20 14.56 15.35 6.87
N ALA A 21 15.28 16.13 7.66
CA ALA A 21 16.03 17.28 7.19
C ALA A 21 17.16 16.77 6.28
N GLY A 22 16.93 16.81 4.96
CA GLY A 22 17.96 16.39 4.00
C GLY A 22 17.44 15.81 2.69
N VAL A 23 16.16 15.50 2.58
CA VAL A 23 15.60 15.09 1.30
C VAL A 23 15.36 16.32 0.44
N GLU A 24 16.14 16.50 -0.62
CA GLU A 24 15.84 17.48 -1.68
C GLU A 24 14.33 17.41 -1.97
N ARG A 25 13.66 18.54 -1.91
CA ARG A 25 12.20 18.60 -2.05
C ARG A 25 11.79 18.01 -3.39
N VAL A 26 11.45 16.73 -3.39
CA VAL A 26 10.96 16.03 -4.57
C VAL A 26 9.77 16.79 -5.15
N SER A 27 9.80 17.12 -6.43
CA SER A 27 8.68 17.80 -7.09
C SER A 27 7.40 16.98 -6.96
N LEU A 28 6.27 17.61 -6.64
CA LEU A 28 4.97 16.92 -6.52
C LEU A 28 4.60 16.18 -7.81
N GLY A 29 4.89 16.77 -8.97
CA GLY A 29 4.65 16.12 -10.26
C GLY A 29 5.50 14.87 -10.47
N TYR A 30 6.75 14.89 -9.99
CA TYR A 30 7.64 13.74 -10.04
C TYR A 30 7.18 12.62 -9.10
N LEU A 31 6.74 12.98 -7.89
CA LEU A 31 6.17 12.06 -6.91
C LEU A 31 4.91 11.39 -7.46
N PHE A 32 4.00 12.19 -8.03
CA PHE A 32 2.80 11.70 -8.70
C PHE A 32 3.15 10.68 -9.81
N TRP A 33 4.11 11.00 -10.67
CA TRP A 33 4.51 10.13 -11.78
C TRP A 33 5.09 8.79 -11.31
N ILE A 34 5.91 8.82 -10.24
CA ILE A 34 6.44 7.58 -9.65
C ILE A 34 5.31 6.70 -9.14
N PHE A 35 4.40 7.24 -8.33
CA PHE A 35 3.30 6.46 -7.75
C PHE A 35 2.26 6.03 -8.79
N LEU A 36 2.05 6.82 -9.82
CA LEU A 36 1.25 6.42 -10.99
C LEU A 36 1.85 5.18 -11.67
N LYS A 37 3.15 5.21 -11.92
CA LYS A 37 3.87 4.08 -12.53
C LYS A 37 3.85 2.84 -11.62
N ILE A 38 4.04 3.02 -10.33
CA ILE A 38 3.94 1.94 -9.33
C ILE A 38 2.52 1.35 -9.36
N GLY A 39 1.48 2.18 -9.36
CA GLY A 39 0.10 1.74 -9.45
C GLY A 39 -0.23 0.96 -10.72
N CYS A 40 0.40 1.29 -11.84
CA CYS A 40 0.24 0.55 -13.10
C CYS A 40 0.93 -0.82 -13.10
N VAL A 41 2.00 -1.00 -12.33
CA VAL A 41 2.82 -2.23 -12.36
C VAL A 41 2.52 -3.15 -11.18
N ALA A 42 2.07 -2.63 -10.06
CA ALA A 42 1.86 -3.37 -8.81
C ALA A 42 0.57 -4.22 -8.82
N PHE A 43 0.38 -5.01 -9.86
CA PHE A 43 -0.70 -6.01 -9.93
C PHE A 43 -0.26 -7.26 -9.15
N GLY A 44 -0.71 -7.45 -7.92
CA GLY A 44 -0.36 -8.65 -7.15
C GLY A 44 -0.55 -8.50 -5.65
N GLY A 45 -1.29 -7.47 -5.22
CA GLY A 45 -1.61 -7.23 -3.83
C GLY A 45 -0.51 -6.50 -3.06
N PHE A 46 -0.65 -6.47 -1.73
CA PHE A 46 0.19 -5.67 -0.84
C PHE A 46 1.69 -5.98 -0.96
N MET A 47 2.07 -7.27 -1.05
CA MET A 47 3.47 -7.67 -1.13
C MET A 47 4.14 -7.23 -2.44
N ALA A 48 3.43 -7.32 -3.56
CA ALA A 48 3.92 -6.86 -4.85
C ALA A 48 4.10 -5.32 -4.83
N LEU A 49 3.14 -4.59 -4.27
CA LEU A 49 3.22 -3.15 -4.13
C LEU A 49 4.43 -2.73 -3.29
N ILE A 50 4.65 -3.37 -2.14
CA ILE A 50 5.81 -3.10 -1.27
C ILE A 50 7.12 -3.38 -1.98
N SER A 51 7.22 -4.50 -2.70
CA SER A 51 8.43 -4.86 -3.46
C SER A 51 8.76 -3.81 -4.53
N VAL A 52 7.75 -3.35 -5.28
CA VAL A 52 7.94 -2.32 -6.32
C VAL A 52 8.31 -0.97 -5.71
N ILE A 53 7.73 -0.62 -4.57
CA ILE A 53 8.09 0.61 -3.83
C ILE A 53 9.52 0.53 -3.33
N ALA A 54 9.92 -0.57 -2.68
CA ALA A 54 11.27 -0.76 -2.17
C ALA A 54 12.31 -0.65 -3.29
N ASP A 55 12.11 -1.37 -4.39
CA ASP A 55 12.97 -1.29 -5.58
C ASP A 55 13.04 0.13 -6.16
N THR A 56 11.89 0.82 -6.26
CA THR A 56 11.84 2.13 -6.91
C THR A 56 12.33 3.26 -6.00
N VAL A 57 11.88 3.30 -4.74
CA VAL A 57 12.06 4.45 -3.83
C VAL A 57 13.31 4.29 -2.98
N VAL A 58 13.63 3.07 -2.55
CA VAL A 58 14.81 2.79 -1.70
C VAL A 58 16.03 2.47 -2.55
N GLU A 59 15.95 1.49 -3.45
CA GLU A 59 17.12 1.02 -4.18
C GLU A 59 17.51 1.93 -5.35
N LYS A 60 16.56 2.21 -6.26
CA LYS A 60 16.85 2.97 -7.49
C LYS A 60 16.95 4.47 -7.26
N ARG A 61 16.11 5.03 -6.42
CA ARG A 61 16.01 6.47 -6.21
C ARG A 61 16.65 6.96 -4.92
N LYS A 62 16.88 6.07 -3.95
CA LYS A 62 17.48 6.39 -2.65
C LYS A 62 16.80 7.57 -1.94
N LEU A 63 15.48 7.67 -2.10
CA LEU A 63 14.66 8.74 -1.51
C LEU A 63 14.32 8.45 -0.05
N LEU A 64 14.35 7.18 0.34
CA LEU A 64 14.06 6.69 1.69
C LEU A 64 15.10 5.66 2.12
N THR A 65 15.28 5.55 3.43
CA THR A 65 16.09 4.49 4.02
C THR A 65 15.28 3.19 4.14
N PRO A 66 15.92 2.02 4.23
CA PRO A 66 15.25 0.77 4.53
C PRO A 66 14.44 0.82 5.84
N ASP A 67 14.92 1.55 6.85
CA ASP A 67 14.26 1.73 8.14
C ASP A 67 12.95 2.53 7.99
N ASP A 68 12.96 3.61 7.20
CA ASP A 68 11.74 4.37 6.90
C ASP A 68 10.68 3.51 6.20
N MET A 69 11.11 2.56 5.37
CA MET A 69 10.22 1.63 4.70
C MET A 69 9.59 0.64 5.69
N LEU A 70 10.38 0.11 6.62
CA LEU A 70 9.90 -0.79 7.69
C LEU A 70 8.90 -0.08 8.61
N ASP A 71 9.17 1.17 8.96
CA ASP A 71 8.24 2.00 9.73
C ASP A 71 6.91 2.18 8.99
N GLY A 72 6.97 2.44 7.68
CA GLY A 72 5.79 2.57 6.84
C GLY A 72 4.95 1.29 6.78
N ILE A 73 5.58 0.15 6.66
CA ILE A 73 4.91 -1.16 6.66
C ILE A 73 4.27 -1.43 8.03
N SER A 74 5.00 -1.13 9.10
CA SER A 74 4.52 -1.33 10.47
C SER A 74 3.29 -0.48 10.77
N LEU A 75 3.33 0.80 10.41
CA LEU A 75 2.19 1.72 10.55
C LEU A 75 1.01 1.31 9.66
N ALA A 76 1.27 0.87 8.43
CA ALA A 76 0.21 0.40 7.53
C ALA A 76 -0.54 -0.81 8.08
N ASN A 77 0.14 -1.68 8.85
CA ASN A 77 -0.46 -2.84 9.49
C ASN A 77 -1.31 -2.49 10.73
N LEU A 78 -1.03 -1.36 11.38
CA LEU A 78 -1.78 -0.88 12.55
C LEU A 78 -3.05 -0.11 12.15
N LEU A 79 -3.05 0.51 10.97
CA LEU A 79 -4.17 1.32 10.50
C LEU A 79 -5.23 0.44 9.84
N PRO A 80 -6.52 0.59 10.19
CA PRO A 80 -7.59 -0.09 9.48
C PRO A 80 -7.69 0.46 8.05
N GLY A 81 -7.83 -0.45 7.06
CA GLY A 81 -7.95 -0.06 5.65
C GLY A 81 -7.01 -0.83 4.72
N PRO A 82 -6.92 -0.42 3.45
CA PRO A 82 -6.04 -1.07 2.47
C PRO A 82 -4.57 -0.78 2.82
N GLN A 83 -3.88 -1.78 3.34
CA GLN A 83 -2.49 -1.67 3.82
C GLN A 83 -1.55 -1.04 2.79
N GLY A 84 -1.71 -1.39 1.50
CA GLY A 84 -0.90 -0.83 0.42
C GLY A 84 -1.05 0.67 0.27
N VAL A 85 -2.28 1.18 0.34
CA VAL A 85 -2.55 2.62 0.26
C VAL A 85 -2.02 3.33 1.51
N ASN A 86 -2.21 2.77 2.71
CA ASN A 86 -1.70 3.33 3.95
C ASN A 86 -0.16 3.47 3.91
N CYS A 87 0.55 2.46 3.40
CA CYS A 87 2.00 2.50 3.23
C CYS A 87 2.42 3.59 2.23
N VAL A 88 1.75 3.70 1.08
CA VAL A 88 1.99 4.74 0.07
C VAL A 88 1.77 6.14 0.62
N VAL A 89 0.69 6.35 1.37
CA VAL A 89 0.36 7.62 2.03
C VAL A 89 1.44 8.01 3.03
N TYR A 90 1.90 7.08 3.84
CA TYR A 90 3.00 7.31 4.78
C TYR A 90 4.30 7.73 4.07
N ILE A 91 4.67 7.01 3.03
CA ILE A 91 5.86 7.30 2.23
C ILE A 91 5.75 8.69 1.58
N GLY A 92 4.60 9.01 0.99
CA GLY A 92 4.33 10.33 0.44
C GLY A 92 4.42 11.44 1.48
N TYR A 93 3.94 11.17 2.70
CA TYR A 93 4.04 12.09 3.82
C TYR A 93 5.49 12.32 4.25
N ARG A 94 6.29 11.28 4.34
CA ARG A 94 7.73 11.38 4.67
C ARG A 94 8.50 12.19 3.64
N LEU A 95 8.18 12.04 2.36
CA LEU A 95 8.87 12.73 1.27
C LEU A 95 8.48 14.21 1.13
N ARG A 96 7.22 14.57 1.35
CA ARG A 96 6.73 15.95 1.13
C ARG A 96 5.57 16.39 2.03
N GLY A 97 5.41 15.81 3.19
CA GLY A 97 4.34 16.16 4.13
C GLY A 97 2.94 15.84 3.59
N GLY A 98 1.92 16.54 4.07
CA GLY A 98 0.52 16.26 3.75
C GLY A 98 0.18 16.29 2.26
N LEU A 99 0.75 17.23 1.50
CA LEU A 99 0.56 17.30 0.05
C LEU A 99 1.19 16.09 -0.66
N GLY A 100 2.35 15.62 -0.18
CA GLY A 100 2.97 14.40 -0.69
C GLY A 100 2.11 13.17 -0.45
N ALA A 101 1.53 13.04 0.74
CA ALA A 101 0.61 11.96 1.08
C ALA A 101 -0.60 11.91 0.14
N PHE A 102 -1.24 13.05 -0.08
CA PHE A 102 -2.39 13.15 -0.96
C PHE A 102 -2.05 12.80 -2.42
N VAL A 103 -0.97 13.40 -2.95
CA VAL A 103 -0.53 13.17 -4.33
C VAL A 103 -0.14 11.71 -4.56
N SER A 104 0.52 11.07 -3.58
CA SER A 104 0.89 9.66 -3.68
C SER A 104 -0.32 8.73 -3.67
N ALA A 105 -1.31 9.02 -2.81
CA ALA A 105 -2.56 8.26 -2.78
C ALA A 105 -3.32 8.35 -4.09
N VAL A 106 -3.49 9.57 -4.62
CA VAL A 106 -4.14 9.79 -5.92
C VAL A 106 -3.36 9.09 -7.03
N GLY A 107 -2.02 9.20 -7.04
CA GLY A 107 -1.17 8.57 -8.05
C GLY A 107 -1.32 7.06 -8.11
N VAL A 108 -1.38 6.37 -6.97
CA VAL A 108 -1.49 4.90 -6.94
C VAL A 108 -2.91 4.40 -7.22
N LEU A 109 -3.94 5.19 -6.85
CA LEU A 109 -5.34 4.80 -7.05
C LEU A 109 -5.87 5.11 -8.45
N LEU A 110 -5.32 6.15 -9.10
CA LEU A 110 -5.79 6.64 -10.39
C LEU A 110 -5.77 5.58 -11.50
N PRO A 111 -4.72 4.76 -11.70
CA PRO A 111 -4.71 3.73 -12.73
C PRO A 111 -5.85 2.72 -12.56
N THR A 112 -6.08 2.29 -11.31
CA THR A 112 -7.16 1.35 -10.98
C THR A 112 -8.53 1.96 -11.24
N PHE A 113 -8.72 3.22 -10.86
CA PHE A 113 -9.97 3.94 -11.11
C PHE A 113 -10.26 4.08 -12.61
N VAL A 114 -9.26 4.48 -13.40
CA VAL A 114 -9.39 4.61 -14.86
C VAL A 114 -9.70 3.25 -15.49
N LEU A 115 -9.00 2.20 -15.06
CA LEU A 115 -9.22 0.85 -15.59
C LEU A 115 -10.66 0.38 -15.33
N ILE A 116 -11.16 0.55 -14.10
CA ILE A 116 -12.53 0.18 -13.75
C ILE A 116 -13.54 1.01 -14.55
N ALA A 117 -13.32 2.33 -14.68
CA ALA A 117 -14.21 3.20 -15.44
C ALA A 117 -14.28 2.80 -16.92
N VAL A 118 -13.15 2.50 -17.54
CA VAL A 118 -13.07 2.03 -18.94
C VAL A 118 -13.77 0.68 -19.09
N LEU A 119 -13.48 -0.27 -18.20
CA LEU A 119 -14.15 -1.59 -18.24
C LEU A 119 -15.66 -1.46 -18.10
N THR A 120 -16.12 -0.62 -17.17
CA THR A 120 -17.55 -0.37 -16.98
C THR A 120 -18.19 0.25 -18.21
N ALA A 121 -17.55 1.25 -18.82
CA ALA A 121 -18.03 1.88 -20.04
C ALA A 121 -18.11 0.87 -21.19
N LEU A 122 -17.09 0.04 -21.38
CA LEU A 122 -17.07 -1.03 -22.37
C LEU A 122 -18.19 -2.05 -22.10
N TYR A 123 -18.36 -2.45 -20.86
CA TYR A 123 -19.43 -3.37 -20.46
C TYR A 123 -20.80 -2.81 -20.83
N LEU A 124 -21.11 -1.57 -20.42
CA LEU A 124 -22.40 -0.94 -20.72
C LEU A 124 -22.67 -0.78 -22.22
N THR A 125 -21.62 -0.58 -23.02
CA THR A 125 -21.74 -0.40 -24.47
C THR A 125 -21.93 -1.71 -25.22
N TYR A 126 -21.22 -2.77 -24.79
CA TYR A 126 -21.16 -4.04 -25.53
C TYR A 126 -21.91 -5.19 -24.91
N ALA A 127 -22.32 -5.11 -23.63
CA ALA A 127 -22.97 -6.21 -22.92
C ALA A 127 -24.30 -6.65 -23.59
N SER A 128 -25.05 -5.70 -24.15
CA SER A 128 -26.30 -5.98 -24.86
C SER A 128 -26.10 -6.71 -26.20
N GLN A 129 -24.89 -6.75 -26.74
CA GLN A 129 -24.59 -7.36 -28.03
C GLN A 129 -23.88 -8.73 -27.89
N VAL A 130 -23.40 -9.07 -26.69
CA VAL A 130 -22.64 -10.31 -26.47
C VAL A 130 -23.19 -11.05 -25.23
N PRO A 131 -24.15 -12.00 -25.43
CA PRO A 131 -24.74 -12.77 -24.32
C PRO A 131 -23.70 -13.55 -23.48
N ALA A 132 -22.57 -13.88 -24.07
CA ALA A 132 -21.47 -14.56 -23.38
C ALA A 132 -20.83 -13.70 -22.27
N LEU A 133 -20.85 -12.36 -22.41
CA LEU A 133 -20.34 -11.43 -21.41
C LEU A 133 -21.22 -11.44 -20.16
N GLU A 134 -22.51 -11.46 -20.32
CA GLU A 134 -23.48 -11.51 -19.22
C GLU A 134 -23.31 -12.79 -18.39
N ASN A 135 -23.16 -13.93 -19.06
CA ASN A 135 -22.89 -15.21 -18.42
C ASN A 135 -21.53 -15.26 -17.71
N LEU A 136 -20.50 -14.59 -18.25
CA LEU A 136 -19.19 -14.48 -17.64
C LEU A 136 -19.27 -13.71 -16.32
N PHE A 137 -19.93 -12.55 -16.31
CA PHE A 137 -20.10 -11.76 -15.09
C PHE A 137 -21.01 -12.42 -14.07
N ALA A 138 -22.06 -13.14 -14.51
CA ALA A 138 -22.90 -13.95 -13.63
C ALA A 138 -22.07 -15.04 -12.90
N GLY A 139 -21.00 -15.55 -13.51
CA GLY A 139 -20.07 -16.50 -12.89
C GLY A 139 -19.11 -15.88 -11.87
N PHE A 140 -18.75 -14.60 -11.98
CA PHE A 140 -17.83 -13.96 -11.05
C PHE A 140 -18.38 -13.80 -9.63
N VAL A 141 -19.67 -13.48 -9.50
CA VAL A 141 -20.31 -13.26 -8.18
C VAL A 141 -20.22 -14.53 -7.31
N PRO A 142 -20.65 -15.73 -7.78
CA PRO A 142 -20.51 -16.94 -6.99
C PRO A 142 -19.04 -17.35 -6.79
N ALA A 143 -18.15 -17.07 -7.74
CA ALA A 143 -16.72 -17.36 -7.60
C ALA A 143 -16.08 -16.56 -6.47
N VAL A 144 -16.36 -15.25 -6.39
CA VAL A 144 -15.87 -14.39 -5.29
C VAL A 144 -16.44 -14.84 -3.95
N ALA A 145 -17.74 -15.16 -3.89
CA ALA A 145 -18.38 -15.69 -2.68
C ALA A 145 -17.70 -17.01 -2.22
N ALA A 146 -17.42 -17.93 -3.14
CA ALA A 146 -16.74 -19.19 -2.83
C ALA A 146 -15.31 -18.97 -2.29
N VAL A 147 -14.56 -18.02 -2.84
CA VAL A 147 -13.24 -17.64 -2.35
C VAL A 147 -13.32 -17.07 -0.94
N ILE A 148 -14.25 -16.16 -0.67
CA ILE A 148 -14.44 -15.59 0.67
C ILE A 148 -14.77 -16.68 1.70
N VAL A 149 -15.71 -17.55 1.40
CA VAL A 149 -16.08 -18.68 2.27
C VAL A 149 -14.89 -19.61 2.51
N SER A 150 -14.11 -19.91 1.46
CA SER A 150 -12.90 -20.75 1.57
C SER A 150 -11.84 -20.12 2.49
N VAL A 151 -11.60 -18.83 2.36
CA VAL A 151 -10.64 -18.09 3.19
C VAL A 151 -11.09 -18.07 4.66
N VAL A 152 -12.36 -17.75 4.92
CA VAL A 152 -12.93 -17.72 6.27
C VAL A 152 -12.87 -19.11 6.92
N HIS A 153 -13.23 -20.16 6.18
CA HIS A 153 -13.15 -21.53 6.68
C HIS A 153 -11.71 -21.94 6.99
N ARG A 154 -10.75 -21.57 6.13
CA ARG A 154 -9.33 -21.84 6.34
C ARG A 154 -8.75 -21.11 7.54
N MET A 155 -9.13 -19.84 7.73
CA MET A 155 -8.73 -19.06 8.92
C MET A 155 -9.31 -19.63 10.20
N GLY A 156 -10.60 -20.02 10.21
CA GLY A 156 -11.24 -20.62 11.37
C GLY A 156 -10.63 -21.97 11.79
N LYS A 157 -10.13 -22.75 10.83
CA LYS A 157 -9.50 -24.05 11.08
C LYS A 157 -8.07 -23.95 11.64
N ASN A 158 -7.40 -22.84 11.38
CA ASN A 158 -6.02 -22.59 11.82
C ASN A 158 -5.92 -21.79 13.13
N THR A 159 -7.04 -21.50 13.80
CA THR A 159 -7.00 -20.90 15.13
C THR A 159 -6.57 -21.98 16.11
N PRO A 160 -5.36 -21.91 16.72
CA PRO A 160 -4.97 -22.87 17.73
C PRO A 160 -5.93 -22.74 18.92
N GLN A 161 -6.64 -23.82 19.21
CA GLN A 161 -7.37 -23.92 20.46
C GLN A 161 -6.34 -23.81 21.58
N GLY A 162 -6.36 -22.70 22.32
CA GLY A 162 -5.54 -22.53 23.50
C GLY A 162 -5.79 -23.67 24.48
N PRO A 163 -4.77 -24.11 25.22
CA PRO A 163 -4.94 -25.16 26.22
C PRO A 163 -5.92 -24.68 27.33
N ALA A 164 -6.89 -25.54 27.64
CA ALA A 164 -7.78 -25.40 28.80
C ALA A 164 -7.00 -25.59 30.09
#